data_f8f1c33eb5de642ceae8cb98944bbb10
#
_entry.id   f8f1c33eb5de642ceae8cb98944bbb10
#
_cell.length_a   1.000
_cell.length_b   1.000
_cell.length_c   1.000
_cell.angle_alpha   90.00
_cell.angle_beta   90.00
_cell.angle_gamma   90.00
#
_symmetry.space_group_name_H-M   'P 1'
#
loop_
_entity.id
_entity.type
_entity.pdbx_description
1 polymer ?
#
loop_
_entity_poly.entity_id
_entity_poly.type
_entity_poly.pdbx_seq_one_letter_code
_entity_poly.pdbx_strand_id
1 'polypeptide(L)'
;TLALDRKNGMAAYRLAFIRYRRNDHKDAIRYFNMALENISHEEPIFCLSDREIYYARLYLMACYLNEVDKLNEELDSSPTKKKYPELPAYASYGVKDFISDLGVGLTNQEYEVITDEAPRYVTYDEAEGSFQKSGRPEDTLVIWFDGVNSKMALNQSEMSFHGEFKARQLVYLLRFTSHNNPGNENSMRKCFMEMDNNPFVTNERLRTAIRQLRKLLNKLDPRLDVIITSRSPNPSGYYYNGKVPYMIICRAEES
;
A
#
# COMPACT_ATOMS: atom_id res chain seq x y z
N THR A 1 -14.83 -13.59 -2.92
CA THR A 1 -15.05 -13.14 -1.52
C THR A 1 -16.41 -12.48 -1.38
N LEU A 2 -16.74 -11.38 -2.06
CA LEU A 2 -18.07 -10.72 -1.99
C LEU A 2 -19.24 -11.59 -2.47
N ALA A 3 -18.99 -12.59 -3.31
CA ALA A 3 -20.01 -13.57 -3.71
C ALA A 3 -20.36 -14.52 -2.55
N LEU A 4 -19.43 -14.74 -1.63
CA LEU A 4 -19.61 -15.62 -0.46
C LEU A 4 -20.08 -14.83 0.76
N ASP A 5 -19.62 -13.59 0.91
CA ASP A 5 -19.97 -12.71 2.02
C ASP A 5 -20.13 -11.26 1.51
N ARG A 6 -21.39 -10.84 1.38
CA ARG A 6 -21.73 -9.49 0.91
C ARG A 6 -21.52 -8.40 1.97
N LYS A 7 -21.34 -8.77 3.23
CA LYS A 7 -21.10 -7.86 4.34
C LYS A 7 -19.62 -7.60 4.60
N ASN A 8 -18.74 -8.18 3.79
CA ASN A 8 -17.31 -7.97 3.92
C ASN A 8 -16.91 -6.58 3.38
N GLY A 9 -16.88 -5.59 4.28
CA GLY A 9 -16.54 -4.20 3.96
C GLY A 9 -15.14 -4.04 3.37
N MET A 10 -14.16 -4.78 3.92
CA MET A 10 -12.77 -4.76 3.42
C MET A 10 -12.68 -5.28 1.97
N ALA A 11 -13.38 -6.37 1.64
CA ALA A 11 -13.38 -6.87 0.28
C ALA A 11 -14.05 -5.90 -0.69
N ALA A 12 -15.13 -5.22 -0.28
CA ALA A 12 -15.79 -4.18 -1.06
C ALA A 12 -14.85 -2.98 -1.28
N TYR A 13 -14.18 -2.52 -0.23
CA TYR A 13 -13.20 -1.45 -0.29
C TYR A 13 -12.09 -1.73 -1.31
N ARG A 14 -11.44 -2.89 -1.23
CA ARG A 14 -10.39 -3.29 -2.18
C ARG A 14 -10.90 -3.39 -3.62
N LEU A 15 -12.12 -3.91 -3.82
CA LEU A 15 -12.71 -4.00 -5.16
C LEU A 15 -13.04 -2.62 -5.72
N ALA A 16 -13.47 -1.67 -4.88
CA ALA A 16 -13.71 -0.29 -5.28
C ALA A 16 -12.46 0.36 -5.87
N PHE A 17 -11.29 0.18 -5.25
CA PHE A 17 -10.02 0.69 -5.79
C PHE A 17 -9.63 0.03 -7.12
N ILE A 18 -9.84 -1.27 -7.26
CA ILE A 18 -9.59 -1.96 -8.53
C ILE A 18 -10.44 -1.37 -9.66
N ARG A 19 -11.71 -1.03 -9.37
CA ARG A 19 -12.62 -0.40 -10.33
C ARG A 19 -12.22 1.04 -10.62
N TYR A 20 -11.89 1.80 -9.58
CA TYR A 20 -11.38 3.17 -9.71
C TYR A 20 -10.16 3.25 -10.66
N ARG A 21 -9.15 2.41 -10.44
CA ARG A 21 -7.96 2.34 -11.30
C ARG A 21 -8.24 1.95 -12.76
N ARG A 22 -9.35 1.28 -13.00
CA ARG A 22 -9.82 0.94 -14.37
C ARG A 22 -10.70 2.03 -14.97
N ASN A 23 -10.79 3.19 -14.33
CA ASN A 23 -11.68 4.29 -14.69
C ASN A 23 -13.17 3.88 -14.75
N ASP A 24 -13.52 2.78 -14.06
CA ASP A 24 -14.90 2.32 -13.91
C ASP A 24 -15.52 2.95 -12.65
N HIS A 25 -15.75 4.28 -12.76
CA HIS A 25 -16.20 5.08 -11.62
C HIS A 25 -17.59 4.67 -11.12
N LYS A 26 -18.48 4.20 -12.00
CA LYS A 26 -19.82 3.74 -11.60
C LYS A 26 -19.75 2.50 -10.69
N ASP A 27 -18.98 1.52 -11.06
CA ASP A 27 -18.79 0.34 -10.22
C ASP A 27 -17.97 0.68 -8.97
N ALA A 28 -16.99 1.57 -9.07
CA ALA A 28 -16.22 2.05 -7.91
C ALA A 28 -17.14 2.71 -6.87
N ILE A 29 -18.05 3.60 -7.28
CA ILE A 29 -19.07 4.22 -6.41
C ILE A 29 -19.88 3.15 -5.68
N ARG A 30 -20.36 2.13 -6.42
CA ARG A 30 -21.16 1.05 -5.84
C ARG A 30 -20.39 0.30 -4.74
N TYR A 31 -19.13 -0.03 -4.99
CA TYR A 31 -18.32 -0.79 -4.04
C TYR A 31 -17.80 0.06 -2.87
N PHE A 32 -17.50 1.35 -3.06
CA PHE A 32 -17.20 2.24 -1.95
C PHE A 32 -18.40 2.44 -1.03
N ASN A 33 -19.61 2.62 -1.57
CA ASN A 33 -20.82 2.69 -0.77
C ASN A 33 -21.04 1.38 0.01
N MET A 34 -20.90 0.22 -0.64
CA MET A 34 -21.00 -1.08 0.02
C MET A 34 -19.97 -1.23 1.16
N ALA A 35 -18.75 -0.75 0.97
CA ALA A 35 -17.72 -0.76 2.01
C ALA A 35 -18.11 0.11 3.20
N LEU A 36 -18.61 1.33 2.94
CA LEU A 36 -19.05 2.27 3.98
C LEU A 36 -20.33 1.85 4.70
N GLU A 37 -21.20 1.06 4.06
CA GLU A 37 -22.37 0.44 4.71
C GLU A 37 -21.99 -0.74 5.61
N ASN A 38 -20.84 -1.37 5.37
CA ASN A 38 -20.35 -2.55 6.09
C ASN A 38 -19.01 -2.27 6.79
N ILE A 39 -18.92 -1.16 7.51
CA ILE A 39 -17.71 -0.76 8.26
C ILE A 39 -17.34 -1.79 9.32
N SER A 40 -18.35 -2.37 10.01
CA SER A 40 -18.20 -3.33 11.08
C SER A 40 -18.54 -4.74 10.60
N HIS A 41 -17.79 -5.71 11.04
CA HIS A 41 -18.00 -7.13 10.77
C HIS A 41 -17.76 -7.94 12.04
N GLU A 42 -18.32 -9.17 12.12
CA GLU A 42 -18.07 -10.09 13.24
C GLU A 42 -16.59 -10.46 13.34
N GLU A 43 -15.93 -10.63 12.20
CA GLU A 43 -14.48 -10.85 12.11
C GLU A 43 -13.73 -9.52 11.96
N PRO A 44 -12.85 -9.14 12.89
CA PRO A 44 -12.12 -7.87 12.87
C PRO A 44 -11.29 -7.62 11.61
N ILE A 45 -10.80 -8.69 10.97
CA ILE A 45 -10.01 -8.58 9.71
C ILE A 45 -10.82 -8.10 8.52
N PHE A 46 -12.14 -8.11 8.60
CA PHE A 46 -13.04 -7.62 7.56
C PHE A 46 -13.64 -6.25 7.88
N CYS A 47 -13.31 -5.68 9.05
CA CYS A 47 -13.67 -4.33 9.42
C CYS A 47 -12.80 -3.31 8.70
N LEU A 48 -13.36 -2.14 8.43
CA LEU A 48 -12.59 -0.98 7.97
C LEU A 48 -12.03 -0.21 9.16
N SER A 49 -10.77 0.18 9.09
CA SER A 49 -10.16 1.14 10.00
C SER A 49 -10.67 2.56 9.71
N ASP A 50 -10.48 3.49 10.65
CA ASP A 50 -10.82 4.91 10.45
C ASP A 50 -10.13 5.51 9.22
N ARG A 51 -8.90 5.08 8.94
CA ARG A 51 -8.13 5.49 7.77
C ARG A 51 -8.78 4.99 6.47
N GLU A 52 -9.17 3.73 6.41
CA GLU A 52 -9.84 3.16 5.25
C GLU A 52 -11.22 3.78 5.00
N ILE A 53 -11.96 4.08 6.07
CA ILE A 53 -13.22 4.82 5.99
C ILE A 53 -12.99 6.22 5.39
N TYR A 54 -11.95 6.93 5.83
CA TYR A 54 -11.60 8.23 5.30
C TYR A 54 -11.27 8.16 3.81
N TYR A 55 -10.40 7.24 3.40
CA TYR A 55 -10.06 7.05 2.00
C TYR A 55 -11.25 6.60 1.14
N ALA A 56 -12.08 5.69 1.65
CA ALA A 56 -13.29 5.28 0.93
C ALA A 56 -14.19 6.48 0.61
N ARG A 57 -14.40 7.38 1.56
CA ARG A 57 -15.19 8.61 1.36
C ARG A 57 -14.53 9.55 0.35
N LEU A 58 -13.23 9.71 0.45
CA LEU A 58 -12.45 10.62 -0.39
C LEU A 58 -12.47 10.16 -1.86
N TYR A 59 -12.22 8.86 -2.11
CA TYR A 59 -12.28 8.29 -3.46
C TYR A 59 -13.72 8.20 -4.01
N LEU A 60 -14.69 8.02 -3.13
CA LEU A 60 -16.11 8.10 -3.52
C LEU A 60 -16.45 9.50 -4.04
N MET A 61 -15.98 10.56 -3.38
CA MET A 61 -16.13 11.94 -3.88
C MET A 61 -15.45 12.10 -5.25
N ALA A 62 -14.22 11.63 -5.41
CA ALA A 62 -13.50 11.69 -6.69
C ALA A 62 -14.27 10.97 -7.81
N CYS A 63 -14.86 9.81 -7.53
CA CYS A 63 -15.71 9.10 -8.50
C CYS A 63 -16.95 9.91 -8.90
N TYR A 64 -17.65 10.51 -7.93
CA TYR A 64 -18.82 11.36 -8.24
C TYR A 64 -18.43 12.56 -9.08
N LEU A 65 -17.31 13.21 -8.79
CA LEU A 65 -16.82 14.34 -9.55
C LEU A 65 -16.50 13.94 -11.00
N ASN A 66 -15.87 12.80 -11.22
CA ASN A 66 -15.64 12.27 -12.58
C ASN A 66 -16.96 11.97 -13.34
N GLU A 67 -17.98 11.47 -12.66
CA GLU A 67 -19.28 11.26 -13.30
C GLU A 67 -19.99 12.60 -13.62
N VAL A 68 -19.85 13.62 -12.77
CA VAL A 68 -20.33 14.99 -13.05
C VAL A 68 -19.64 15.57 -14.28
N ASP A 69 -18.31 15.42 -14.41
CA ASP A 69 -17.56 15.89 -15.58
C ASP A 69 -18.04 15.23 -16.88
N LYS A 70 -18.25 13.91 -16.87
CA LYS A 70 -18.80 13.19 -18.02
C LYS A 70 -20.18 13.70 -18.40
N LEU A 71 -21.07 13.89 -17.42
CA LEU A 71 -22.41 14.44 -17.68
C LEU A 71 -22.35 15.86 -18.25
N ASN A 72 -21.40 16.67 -17.78
CA ASN A 72 -21.17 18.02 -18.31
C ASN A 72 -20.72 17.98 -19.77
N GLU A 73 -19.77 17.09 -20.11
CA GLU A 73 -19.33 16.89 -21.50
C GLU A 73 -20.48 16.40 -22.39
N GLU A 74 -21.33 15.50 -21.91
CA GLU A 74 -22.54 15.03 -22.63
C GLU A 74 -23.52 16.16 -22.85
N LEU A 75 -23.76 17.02 -21.86
CA LEU A 75 -24.66 18.19 -21.99
C LEU A 75 -24.11 19.20 -22.99
N ASP A 76 -22.83 19.55 -22.93
CA ASP A 76 -22.19 20.51 -23.82
C ASP A 76 -22.15 20.02 -25.28
N SER A 77 -21.98 18.71 -25.46
CA SER A 77 -22.01 18.08 -26.80
C SER A 77 -23.40 17.82 -27.33
N SER A 78 -24.45 18.00 -26.53
CA SER A 78 -25.82 17.59 -26.87
C SER A 78 -26.37 18.38 -28.06
N PRO A 79 -27.14 17.73 -28.96
CA PRO A 79 -27.86 18.42 -30.04
C PRO A 79 -28.84 19.48 -29.53
N THR A 80 -29.39 19.26 -28.34
CA THR A 80 -30.34 20.19 -27.70
C THR A 80 -29.65 21.50 -27.32
N LYS A 81 -28.46 21.47 -26.79
CA LYS A 81 -27.67 22.66 -26.50
C LYS A 81 -27.35 23.47 -27.75
N LYS A 82 -27.00 22.78 -28.83
CA LYS A 82 -26.77 23.42 -30.15
C LYS A 82 -28.00 24.06 -30.70
N LYS A 83 -29.20 23.46 -30.49
CA LYS A 83 -30.50 23.97 -30.98
C LYS A 83 -31.02 25.12 -30.12
N TYR A 84 -30.73 25.14 -28.84
CA TYR A 84 -31.20 26.12 -27.85
C TYR A 84 -30.02 26.70 -27.07
N PRO A 85 -29.27 27.65 -27.68
CA PRO A 85 -28.04 28.18 -27.05
C PRO A 85 -28.31 28.97 -25.75
N GLU A 86 -29.54 29.44 -25.54
CA GLU A 86 -30.00 30.14 -24.33
C GLU A 86 -30.13 29.23 -23.10
N LEU A 87 -30.08 27.89 -23.27
CA LEU A 87 -30.11 26.98 -22.13
C LEU A 87 -28.85 27.20 -21.29
N PRO A 88 -29.01 27.21 -19.95
CA PRO A 88 -27.91 27.46 -19.08
C PRO A 88 -26.80 26.43 -19.32
N ALA A 89 -25.56 26.90 -19.47
CA ALA A 89 -24.40 26.06 -19.34
C ALA A 89 -24.18 25.75 -17.84
N TYR A 90 -23.89 24.51 -17.51
CA TYR A 90 -23.39 24.23 -16.20
C TYR A 90 -22.02 24.93 -16.07
N ALA A 91 -22.02 26.03 -15.34
CA ALA A 91 -20.76 26.69 -15.02
C ALA A 91 -20.03 25.81 -14.00
N SER A 92 -19.09 25.03 -14.50
CA SER A 92 -18.21 24.18 -13.68
C SER A 92 -17.22 25.02 -12.87
N TYR A 93 -17.72 26.09 -12.24
CA TYR A 93 -16.92 26.91 -11.35
C TYR A 93 -16.48 26.10 -10.15
N GLY A 94 -15.21 25.74 -10.07
CA GLY A 94 -14.56 25.14 -8.93
C GLY A 94 -14.59 23.61 -8.88
N VAL A 95 -15.40 22.91 -9.71
CA VAL A 95 -15.37 21.44 -9.69
C VAL A 95 -14.10 20.91 -10.36
N LYS A 96 -13.68 21.50 -11.49
CA LYS A 96 -12.41 21.12 -12.14
C LYS A 96 -11.19 21.49 -11.30
N ASP A 97 -11.21 22.65 -10.68
CA ASP A 97 -10.14 23.08 -9.78
C ASP A 97 -10.11 22.19 -8.52
N PHE A 98 -11.28 21.91 -7.95
CA PHE A 98 -11.39 20.99 -6.82
C PHE A 98 -11.03 19.55 -7.17
N ILE A 99 -11.41 19.04 -8.37
CA ILE A 99 -10.96 17.74 -8.87
C ILE A 99 -9.47 17.77 -9.17
N SER A 100 -8.95 18.86 -9.73
CA SER A 100 -7.50 19.00 -9.97
C SER A 100 -6.72 18.96 -8.66
N ASP A 101 -7.16 19.71 -7.66
CA ASP A 101 -6.52 19.75 -6.34
C ASP A 101 -6.70 18.43 -5.56
N LEU A 102 -7.88 17.83 -5.61
CA LEU A 102 -8.11 16.47 -5.11
C LEU A 102 -7.38 15.43 -5.95
N GLY A 103 -7.42 15.55 -7.27
CA GLY A 103 -6.77 14.64 -8.20
C GLY A 103 -5.26 14.67 -8.04
N VAL A 104 -4.66 15.82 -7.89
CA VAL A 104 -3.23 15.96 -7.54
C VAL A 104 -2.93 15.32 -6.18
N GLY A 105 -3.84 15.45 -5.21
CA GLY A 105 -3.69 14.84 -3.89
C GLY A 105 -4.03 13.34 -3.83
N LEU A 106 -4.97 12.86 -4.65
CA LEU A 106 -5.54 11.52 -4.55
C LEU A 106 -5.03 10.53 -5.58
N THR A 107 -4.83 10.97 -6.82
CA THR A 107 -4.33 10.09 -7.89
C THR A 107 -2.83 9.96 -7.88
N ASN A 108 -2.13 10.87 -7.22
CA ASN A 108 -0.69 10.98 -7.30
C ASN A 108 0.09 10.47 -6.07
N GLN A 109 -0.58 10.04 -5.00
CA GLN A 109 0.13 9.61 -3.79
C GLN A 109 -0.33 8.21 -3.31
N GLU A 110 -0.43 7.28 -4.24
CA GLU A 110 -0.84 5.90 -3.93
C GLU A 110 0.24 5.11 -3.20
N TYR A 111 1.48 5.57 -3.26
CA TYR A 111 2.63 4.89 -2.68
C TYR A 111 3.32 5.75 -1.64
N GLU A 112 3.82 5.10 -0.63
CA GLU A 112 4.68 5.67 0.38
C GLU A 112 6.11 5.15 0.16
N VAL A 113 7.06 6.07 0.07
CA VAL A 113 8.49 5.76 0.03
C VAL A 113 9.06 6.06 1.40
N ILE A 114 9.50 5.02 2.08
CA ILE A 114 10.04 5.05 3.43
C ILE A 114 11.54 4.77 3.36
N THR A 115 12.32 5.69 3.90
CA THR A 115 13.76 5.56 4.09
C THR A 115 14.08 5.75 5.58
N ASP A 116 15.31 5.95 5.94
CA ASP A 116 15.73 6.45 7.26
C ASP A 116 15.35 7.91 7.52
N GLU A 117 14.98 8.64 6.47
CA GLU A 117 14.40 9.99 6.56
C GLU A 117 12.87 9.93 6.76
N ALA A 118 12.24 11.09 6.73
CA ALA A 118 10.78 11.17 6.80
C ALA A 118 10.13 10.48 5.58
N PRO A 119 9.06 9.71 5.79
CA PRO A 119 8.34 9.08 4.70
C PRO A 119 7.74 10.13 3.76
N ARG A 120 7.75 9.86 2.47
CA ARG A 120 7.14 10.70 1.44
C ARG A 120 6.12 9.92 0.62
N TYR A 121 5.04 10.59 0.24
CA TYR A 121 4.03 10.04 -0.64
C TYR A 121 4.36 10.38 -2.09
N VAL A 122 4.19 9.40 -2.97
CA VAL A 122 4.56 9.50 -4.38
C VAL A 122 3.52 8.84 -5.28
N THR A 123 3.54 9.20 -6.56
CA THR A 123 2.72 8.55 -7.59
C THR A 123 3.24 7.15 -7.89
N TYR A 124 2.44 6.33 -8.58
CA TYR A 124 2.91 5.05 -9.10
C TYR A 124 4.15 5.20 -10.00
N ASP A 125 4.13 6.17 -10.91
CA ASP A 125 5.23 6.39 -11.87
C ASP A 125 6.53 6.80 -11.16
N GLU A 126 6.45 7.64 -10.14
CA GLU A 126 7.59 8.03 -9.31
C GLU A 126 8.10 6.85 -8.46
N ALA A 127 7.19 6.06 -7.91
CA ALA A 127 7.51 4.85 -7.17
C ALA A 127 8.21 3.83 -8.07
N GLU A 128 7.64 3.57 -9.25
CA GLU A 128 8.22 2.68 -10.25
C GLU A 128 9.58 3.20 -10.74
N GLY A 129 9.68 4.50 -11.02
CA GLY A 129 10.95 5.15 -11.39
C GLY A 129 12.03 4.98 -10.31
N SER A 130 11.66 5.08 -9.03
CA SER A 130 12.56 4.86 -7.89
C SER A 130 13.00 3.39 -7.75
N PHE A 131 12.18 2.45 -8.20
CA PHE A 131 12.52 1.02 -8.19
C PHE A 131 13.35 0.60 -9.42
N GLN A 132 13.18 1.26 -10.56
CA GLN A 132 13.91 0.95 -11.79
C GLN A 132 15.42 1.23 -11.63
N LYS A 133 16.26 0.50 -12.39
CA LYS A 133 17.72 0.60 -12.31
C LYS A 133 18.26 2.02 -12.47
N SER A 134 17.62 2.83 -13.31
CA SER A 134 18.03 4.22 -13.59
C SER A 134 17.76 5.21 -12.46
N GLY A 135 16.76 4.94 -11.64
CA GLY A 135 16.37 5.81 -10.51
C GLY A 135 16.75 5.26 -9.13
N ARG A 136 17.33 4.08 -9.09
CA ARG A 136 17.68 3.39 -7.85
C ARG A 136 18.94 4.00 -7.22
N PRO A 137 18.90 4.40 -5.94
CA PRO A 137 20.11 4.84 -5.25
C PRO A 137 21.15 3.72 -5.17
N GLU A 138 22.42 4.07 -5.37
CA GLU A 138 23.53 3.12 -5.23
C GLU A 138 23.61 2.55 -3.82
N ASP A 139 24.03 1.30 -3.73
CA ASP A 139 24.21 0.54 -2.47
C ASP A 139 23.01 0.55 -1.52
N THR A 140 21.80 0.83 -2.05
CA THR A 140 20.55 0.88 -1.29
C THR A 140 19.72 -0.36 -1.55
N LEU A 141 19.26 -1.02 -0.48
CA LEU A 141 18.30 -2.12 -0.55
C LEU A 141 16.90 -1.57 -0.79
N VAL A 142 16.38 -1.71 -2.01
CA VAL A 142 15.04 -1.26 -2.36
C VAL A 142 14.06 -2.42 -2.26
N ILE A 143 12.96 -2.21 -1.55
CA ILE A 143 11.90 -3.20 -1.36
C ILE A 143 10.60 -2.59 -1.88
N TRP A 144 10.00 -3.24 -2.88
CA TRP A 144 8.66 -2.92 -3.36
C TRP A 144 7.67 -3.92 -2.80
N PHE A 145 6.62 -3.41 -2.18
CA PHE A 145 5.60 -4.21 -1.55
C PHE A 145 4.21 -3.65 -1.86
N ASP A 146 3.39 -4.36 -2.62
CA ASP A 146 2.05 -3.94 -3.04
C ASP A 146 0.94 -4.95 -2.64
N GLY A 147 1.18 -5.71 -1.58
CA GLY A 147 0.25 -6.69 -1.02
C GLY A 147 0.22 -8.04 -1.74
N VAL A 148 0.47 -8.10 -3.04
CA VAL A 148 0.42 -9.36 -3.82
C VAL A 148 1.81 -9.74 -4.32
N ASN A 149 2.53 -8.77 -4.88
CA ASN A 149 3.84 -8.97 -5.46
C ASN A 149 4.87 -8.19 -4.64
N SER A 150 5.86 -8.90 -4.15
CA SER A 150 6.98 -8.28 -3.49
C SER A 150 8.23 -8.44 -4.35
N LYS A 151 8.94 -7.34 -4.51
CA LYS A 151 10.21 -7.30 -5.22
C LYS A 151 11.27 -6.69 -4.32
N MET A 152 12.51 -7.07 -4.51
CA MET A 152 13.64 -6.40 -3.89
C MET A 152 14.76 -6.22 -4.89
N ALA A 153 15.55 -5.20 -4.67
CA ALA A 153 16.66 -4.87 -5.53
C ALA A 153 17.83 -4.28 -4.73
N LEU A 154 19.04 -4.55 -5.19
CA LEU A 154 20.27 -3.94 -4.70
C LEU A 154 21.20 -3.78 -5.90
N ASN A 155 21.65 -2.55 -6.16
CA ASN A 155 22.48 -2.23 -7.32
C ASN A 155 21.88 -2.79 -8.63
N GLN A 156 22.58 -3.69 -9.30
CA GLN A 156 22.15 -4.31 -10.56
C GLN A 156 21.30 -5.57 -10.37
N SER A 157 21.24 -6.09 -9.15
CA SER A 157 20.49 -7.30 -8.82
C SER A 157 19.05 -6.97 -8.49
N GLU A 158 18.13 -7.78 -9.01
CA GLU A 158 16.70 -7.66 -8.72
C GLU A 158 16.09 -9.05 -8.62
N MET A 159 15.12 -9.20 -7.71
CA MET A 159 14.38 -10.44 -7.59
C MET A 159 12.95 -10.19 -7.09
N SER A 160 12.03 -10.99 -7.60
CA SER A 160 10.69 -11.10 -7.04
C SER A 160 10.64 -12.21 -6.00
N PHE A 161 9.80 -12.04 -4.99
CA PHE A 161 9.55 -13.08 -4.02
C PHE A 161 8.07 -13.12 -3.64
N HIS A 162 7.57 -14.32 -3.41
CA HIS A 162 6.19 -14.50 -3.00
C HIS A 162 6.09 -14.52 -1.48
N GLY A 163 5.04 -13.92 -0.99
CA GLY A 163 4.67 -13.92 0.42
C GLY A 163 4.80 -12.55 1.05
N GLU A 164 3.67 -11.89 1.17
CA GLU A 164 3.45 -10.64 1.89
C GLU A 164 4.18 -10.59 3.25
N PHE A 165 4.17 -11.70 3.97
CA PHE A 165 4.78 -11.83 5.30
C PHE A 165 6.29 -11.65 5.32
N LYS A 166 6.99 -12.15 4.31
CA LYS A 166 8.44 -11.97 4.22
C LYS A 166 8.77 -10.50 4.01
N ALA A 167 7.97 -9.79 3.20
CA ALA A 167 8.12 -8.36 3.03
C ALA A 167 7.83 -7.62 4.34
N ARG A 168 6.71 -7.87 5.00
CA ARG A 168 6.35 -7.26 6.28
C ARG A 168 7.38 -7.53 7.38
N GLN A 169 7.88 -8.77 7.49
CA GLN A 169 8.93 -9.12 8.43
C GLN A 169 10.24 -8.37 8.15
N LEU A 170 10.63 -8.27 6.88
CA LEU A 170 11.81 -7.54 6.47
C LEU A 170 11.64 -6.03 6.75
N VAL A 171 10.51 -5.46 6.36
CA VAL A 171 10.16 -4.05 6.64
C VAL A 171 10.20 -3.77 8.15
N TYR A 172 9.61 -4.65 8.96
CA TYR A 172 9.65 -4.51 10.42
C TYR A 172 11.09 -4.49 10.94
N LEU A 173 11.94 -5.42 10.50
CA LEU A 173 13.34 -5.46 10.92
C LEU A 173 14.09 -4.19 10.53
N LEU A 174 13.92 -3.69 9.32
CA LEU A 174 14.60 -2.49 8.84
C LEU A 174 14.18 -1.23 9.60
N ARG A 175 12.88 -1.06 9.88
CA ARG A 175 12.33 0.17 10.47
C ARG A 175 12.40 0.22 12.00
N PHE A 176 12.16 -0.90 12.65
CA PHE A 176 11.81 -0.92 14.08
C PHE A 176 12.82 -1.64 14.95
N THR A 177 13.90 -2.19 14.37
CA THR A 177 14.91 -2.89 15.14
C THR A 177 16.28 -2.25 15.03
N SER A 178 17.05 -2.38 16.11
CA SER A 178 18.43 -1.92 16.22
C SER A 178 19.20 -2.81 17.19
N HIS A 179 20.49 -2.57 17.33
CA HIS A 179 21.29 -3.27 18.34
C HIS A 179 20.71 -3.16 19.76
N ASN A 180 20.18 -1.99 20.10
CA ASN A 180 19.61 -1.72 21.42
C ASN A 180 18.14 -2.15 21.56
N ASN A 181 17.47 -2.39 20.43
CA ASN A 181 16.06 -2.82 20.36
C ASN A 181 15.89 -3.94 19.34
N PRO A 182 16.43 -5.16 19.59
CA PRO A 182 16.27 -6.27 18.65
C PRO A 182 14.83 -6.79 18.63
N GLY A 183 14.39 -7.18 17.44
CA GLY A 183 13.10 -7.84 17.24
C GLY A 183 13.10 -9.25 17.83
N ASN A 184 12.17 -9.53 18.72
CA ASN A 184 11.96 -10.82 19.36
C ASN A 184 10.56 -11.37 19.07
N GLU A 185 10.20 -12.51 19.65
CA GLU A 185 8.88 -13.14 19.47
C GLU A 185 7.71 -12.20 19.76
N ASN A 186 7.82 -11.42 20.82
CA ASN A 186 6.74 -10.53 21.26
C ASN A 186 6.61 -9.31 20.32
N SER A 187 7.74 -8.67 20.00
CA SER A 187 7.72 -7.46 19.16
C SER A 187 7.39 -7.76 17.70
N MET A 188 7.81 -8.92 17.17
CA MET A 188 7.51 -9.35 15.81
C MET A 188 6.16 -10.09 15.68
N ARG A 189 5.44 -10.28 16.78
CA ARG A 189 4.19 -11.02 16.80
C ARG A 189 3.18 -10.51 15.77
N LYS A 190 3.03 -9.20 15.65
CA LYS A 190 2.12 -8.58 14.68
C LYS A 190 2.42 -8.97 13.22
N CYS A 191 3.71 -9.16 12.88
CA CYS A 191 4.12 -9.57 11.53
C CYS A 191 3.74 -11.02 11.18
N PHE A 192 3.26 -11.80 12.16
CA PHE A 192 2.87 -13.21 11.99
C PHE A 192 1.39 -13.45 12.22
N MET A 193 0.69 -12.56 12.93
CA MET A 193 -0.70 -12.79 13.34
C MET A 193 -1.73 -12.79 12.19
N GLU A 194 -1.43 -12.10 11.11
CA GLU A 194 -2.36 -11.98 9.98
C GLU A 194 -2.40 -13.23 9.08
N MET A 195 -1.51 -14.21 9.32
CA MET A 195 -1.41 -15.41 8.48
C MET A 195 -2.21 -16.61 8.94
N ASP A 196 -2.17 -16.85 10.23
CA ASP A 196 -2.78 -18.01 10.84
C ASP A 196 -3.57 -17.51 12.04
N ASN A 197 -4.77 -17.99 12.20
CA ASN A 197 -5.55 -17.82 13.44
C ASN A 197 -4.79 -18.36 14.69
N ASN A 198 -3.48 -18.54 14.58
CA ASN A 198 -2.61 -18.98 15.66
C ASN A 198 -1.87 -17.79 16.29
N PRO A 199 -2.28 -17.35 17.49
CA PRO A 199 -1.73 -16.18 18.17
C PRO A 199 -0.31 -16.39 18.71
N PHE A 200 0.28 -17.58 18.55
CA PHE A 200 1.57 -17.90 19.13
C PHE A 200 2.70 -17.89 18.11
N VAL A 201 3.57 -16.92 18.21
CA VAL A 201 4.86 -16.93 17.51
C VAL A 201 5.85 -17.64 18.42
N THR A 202 6.31 -18.82 18.02
CA THR A 202 7.36 -19.54 18.74
C THR A 202 8.74 -19.09 18.28
N ASN A 203 9.74 -19.24 19.14
CA ASN A 203 11.15 -19.01 18.80
C ASN A 203 11.59 -19.76 17.55
N GLU A 204 11.12 -20.98 17.38
CA GLU A 204 11.45 -21.81 16.22
C GLU A 204 10.88 -21.22 14.92
N ARG A 205 9.65 -20.73 14.96
CA ARG A 205 8.99 -20.09 13.84
C ARG A 205 9.70 -18.79 13.45
N LEU A 206 10.07 -17.97 14.43
CA LEU A 206 10.86 -16.77 14.22
C LEU A 206 12.23 -17.08 13.61
N ARG A 207 12.95 -18.06 14.15
CA ARG A 207 14.24 -18.53 13.60
C ARG A 207 14.12 -18.99 12.15
N THR A 208 13.07 -19.71 11.85
CA THR A 208 12.79 -20.20 10.47
C THR A 208 12.52 -19.04 9.52
N ALA A 209 11.72 -18.07 9.92
CA ALA A 209 11.45 -16.86 9.14
C ALA A 209 12.74 -16.06 8.87
N ILE A 210 13.52 -15.79 9.89
CA ILE A 210 14.81 -15.09 9.74
C ILE A 210 15.78 -15.84 8.83
N ARG A 211 15.84 -17.17 8.94
CA ARG A 211 16.65 -17.99 8.01
C ARG A 211 16.19 -17.84 6.56
N GLN A 212 14.88 -17.80 6.34
CA GLN A 212 14.32 -17.59 4.99
C GLN A 212 14.64 -16.20 4.46
N LEU A 213 14.50 -15.16 5.28
CA LEU A 213 14.86 -13.78 4.90
C LEU A 213 16.35 -13.67 4.53
N ARG A 214 17.24 -14.22 5.36
CA ARG A 214 18.67 -14.25 5.05
C ARG A 214 18.97 -14.98 3.74
N LYS A 215 18.29 -16.10 3.47
CA LYS A 215 18.42 -16.81 2.18
C LYS A 215 17.96 -15.96 1.00
N LEU A 216 16.90 -15.16 1.17
CA LEU A 216 16.44 -14.25 0.13
C LEU A 216 17.48 -13.14 -0.12
N LEU A 217 17.95 -12.49 0.95
CA LEU A 217 18.96 -11.45 0.87
C LEU A 217 20.27 -11.96 0.23
N ASN A 218 20.72 -13.15 0.61
CA ASN A 218 21.91 -13.78 0.03
C ASN A 218 21.76 -14.16 -1.45
N LYS A 219 20.54 -14.38 -1.93
CA LYS A 219 20.29 -14.57 -3.37
C LYS A 219 20.42 -13.26 -4.14
N LEU A 220 20.11 -12.13 -3.50
CA LEU A 220 20.25 -10.81 -4.09
C LEU A 220 21.74 -10.39 -4.16
N ASP A 221 22.45 -10.50 -3.05
CA ASP A 221 23.91 -10.38 -2.94
C ASP A 221 24.41 -11.29 -1.80
N PRO A 222 25.30 -12.25 -2.09
CA PRO A 222 25.87 -13.17 -1.07
C PRO A 222 26.60 -12.46 0.08
N ARG A 223 27.03 -11.21 -0.12
CA ARG A 223 27.73 -10.41 0.90
C ARG A 223 26.76 -9.61 1.80
N LEU A 224 25.46 -9.66 1.51
CA LEU A 224 24.44 -8.88 2.17
C LEU A 224 24.06 -9.51 3.54
N ASP A 225 24.81 -9.15 4.57
CA ASP A 225 24.52 -9.56 5.96
C ASP A 225 23.97 -8.36 6.77
N VAL A 226 22.70 -8.04 6.56
CA VAL A 226 22.02 -6.90 7.19
C VAL A 226 21.20 -7.27 8.41
N ILE A 227 20.84 -8.56 8.58
CA ILE A 227 20.07 -9.04 9.72
C ILE A 227 21.01 -9.74 10.70
N ILE A 228 21.28 -9.10 11.82
CA ILE A 228 22.18 -9.61 12.85
C ILE A 228 21.39 -10.31 13.96
N THR A 229 22.01 -11.33 14.57
CA THR A 229 21.48 -11.99 15.77
C THR A 229 22.14 -11.37 17.01
N SER A 230 21.32 -10.75 17.86
CA SER A 230 21.79 -10.37 19.20
C SER A 230 21.86 -11.62 20.09
N ARG A 231 23.05 -11.90 20.60
CA ARG A 231 23.28 -13.01 21.55
C ARG A 231 23.33 -12.52 22.99
N SER A 232 23.15 -11.23 23.22
CA SER A 232 23.08 -10.67 24.57
C SER A 232 21.88 -11.28 25.29
N PRO A 233 22.05 -11.68 26.58
CA PRO A 233 20.94 -12.26 27.33
C PRO A 233 19.77 -11.27 27.52
N ASN A 234 20.00 -9.98 27.34
CA ASN A 234 18.96 -8.97 27.50
C ASN A 234 19.31 -7.68 26.72
N PRO A 235 18.60 -7.34 25.60
CA PRO A 235 17.62 -8.14 24.89
C PRO A 235 18.23 -9.08 23.84
N SER A 236 17.66 -10.28 23.69
CA SER A 236 18.02 -11.22 22.62
C SER A 236 17.02 -11.08 21.45
N GLY A 237 17.50 -11.29 20.23
CA GLY A 237 16.63 -11.19 19.06
C GLY A 237 17.41 -10.93 17.76
N TYR A 238 16.73 -10.32 16.80
CA TYR A 238 17.27 -10.01 15.48
C TYR A 238 17.13 -8.52 15.20
N TYR A 239 18.13 -7.94 14.56
CA TYR A 239 18.07 -6.51 14.23
C TYR A 239 18.77 -6.21 12.91
N TYR A 240 18.36 -5.10 12.32
CA TYR A 240 19.03 -4.50 11.19
C TYR A 240 20.31 -3.77 11.62
N ASN A 241 21.41 -4.01 10.91
CA ASN A 241 22.73 -3.52 11.32
C ASN A 241 23.06 -2.08 10.90
N GLY A 242 22.19 -1.44 10.12
CA GLY A 242 22.38 -0.07 9.64
C GLY A 242 23.48 0.12 8.58
N LYS A 243 24.08 -0.95 8.05
CA LYS A 243 25.22 -0.84 7.12
C LYS A 243 24.82 -0.56 5.68
N VAL A 244 23.63 -0.97 5.29
CA VAL A 244 23.13 -0.80 3.93
C VAL A 244 21.88 0.08 3.99
N PRO A 245 21.87 1.27 3.41
CA PRO A 245 20.65 2.08 3.35
C PRO A 245 19.48 1.29 2.77
N TYR A 246 18.27 1.63 3.16
CA TYR A 246 17.08 0.98 2.61
C TYR A 246 16.07 2.00 2.10
N MET A 247 15.30 1.57 1.12
CA MET A 247 14.13 2.26 0.60
C MET A 247 12.98 1.26 0.51
N ILE A 248 11.88 1.54 1.18
CA ILE A 248 10.67 0.72 1.14
C ILE A 248 9.63 1.48 0.34
N ILE A 249 9.10 0.86 -0.70
CA ILE A 249 8.02 1.36 -1.52
C ILE A 249 6.81 0.48 -1.25
N CYS A 250 5.81 1.03 -0.61
CA CYS A 250 4.56 0.32 -0.31
C CYS A 250 3.36 1.19 -0.65
N ARG A 251 2.19 0.58 -0.75
CA ARG A 251 0.97 1.39 -0.85
C ARG A 251 0.76 2.17 0.43
N ALA A 252 0.31 3.40 0.30
CA ALA A 252 0.02 4.27 1.44
C ALA A 252 -0.94 3.66 2.46
N GLU A 253 -1.71 2.64 2.05
CA GLU A 253 -2.64 1.88 2.87
C GLU A 253 -1.99 0.71 3.65
N GLU A 254 -0.74 0.37 3.31
CA GLU A 254 -0.04 -0.82 3.83
C GLU A 254 1.17 -0.47 4.74
N SER A 255 1.41 0.82 4.96
CA SER A 255 2.56 1.33 5.74
C SER A 255 2.41 1.25 7.26
#